data_28d642e66d3fe9821fad1c2254d2fc1a
#
_entry.id   28d642e66d3fe9821fad1c2254d2fc1a
#
_cell.length_a   1.000
_cell.length_b   1.000
_cell.length_c   1.000
_cell.angle_alpha   90.00
_cell.angle_beta   90.00
_cell.angle_gamma   90.00
#
_symmetry.space_group_name_H-M   'P 1'
#
loop_
_entity.id
_entity.type
_entity.pdbx_description
1 polymer ?
#
loop_
_entity_poly.entity_id
_entity_poly.type
_entity_poly.pdbx_seq_one_letter_code
_entity_poly.pdbx_strand_id
1 'polypeptide(L)'
;MNAKKRSRVAQAARLLSPHLTGRDVLEIACGTADFSLAAAETARSVTAIDLDDCRLSPAVRSGGSVCFQRMDAAALSFPDGSFDTAVLYNALGHLTAILPAVLSDALRVLRPGGALIVCSSFSLDKTAMEEHFLPLLSERGLPFSRREDGPFRILEIFR
;
A
#
# COMPACT_ATOMS: atom_id res chain seq x y z
N MET A 1 14.91 11.02 8.07
CA MET A 1 13.52 10.70 8.56
C MET A 1 13.42 11.01 10.05
N ASN A 2 12.34 11.70 10.48
CA ASN A 2 12.09 12.05 11.89
C ASN A 2 11.81 10.77 12.71
N ALA A 3 12.29 10.69 13.98
CA ALA A 3 12.09 9.54 14.88
C ALA A 3 10.61 9.13 15.03
N LYS A 4 9.69 10.10 15.11
CA LYS A 4 8.23 9.86 15.17
C LYS A 4 7.70 9.17 13.90
N LYS A 5 8.21 9.51 12.72
CA LYS A 5 7.83 8.89 11.44
C LYS A 5 8.37 7.45 11.37
N ARG A 6 9.61 7.21 11.80
CA ARG A 6 10.18 5.85 11.90
C ARG A 6 9.34 4.95 12.81
N SER A 7 8.96 5.46 13.97
CA SER A 7 8.13 4.72 14.92
C SER A 7 6.78 4.34 14.32
N ARG A 8 6.11 5.25 13.57
CA ARG A 8 4.82 4.96 12.92
C ARG A 8 4.95 3.93 11.79
N VAL A 9 5.97 4.04 10.95
CA VAL A 9 6.22 3.08 9.87
C VAL A 9 6.45 1.68 10.44
N ALA A 10 7.33 1.54 11.44
CA ALA A 10 7.60 0.28 12.09
C ALA A 10 6.35 -0.30 12.82
N GLN A 11 5.52 0.57 13.39
CA GLN A 11 4.25 0.15 13.99
C GLN A 11 3.27 -0.35 12.92
N ALA A 12 3.11 0.37 11.81
CA ALA A 12 2.27 -0.05 10.70
C ALA A 12 2.71 -1.42 10.14
N ALA A 13 4.00 -1.61 9.88
CA ALA A 13 4.51 -2.88 9.38
C ALA A 13 4.25 -4.04 10.36
N ARG A 14 4.39 -3.81 11.67
CA ARG A 14 4.03 -4.81 12.70
C ARG A 14 2.54 -5.13 12.71
N LEU A 15 1.67 -4.12 12.63
CA LEU A 15 0.21 -4.32 12.59
C LEU A 15 -0.24 -5.09 11.35
N LEU A 16 0.47 -4.90 10.24
CA LEU A 16 0.19 -5.56 8.96
C LEU A 16 0.98 -6.86 8.78
N SER A 17 1.77 -7.31 9.76
CA SER A 17 2.60 -8.51 9.65
C SER A 17 1.88 -9.77 9.17
N PRO A 18 0.58 -10.04 9.52
CA PRO A 18 -0.14 -11.19 8.98
C PRO A 18 -0.29 -11.17 7.45
N HIS A 19 -0.27 -9.98 6.85
CA HIS A 19 -0.36 -9.79 5.40
C HIS A 19 1.00 -9.60 4.72
N LEU A 20 2.09 -9.47 5.49
CA LEU A 20 3.43 -9.19 4.96
C LEU A 20 4.37 -10.39 5.06
N THR A 21 4.33 -11.12 6.18
CA THR A 21 5.32 -12.17 6.47
C THR A 21 5.27 -13.30 5.44
N GLY A 22 6.40 -13.52 4.76
CA GLY A 22 6.56 -14.55 3.73
C GLY A 22 5.77 -14.29 2.44
N ARG A 23 5.26 -13.08 2.22
CA ARG A 23 4.43 -12.68 1.08
C ARG A 23 5.21 -11.91 0.03
N ASP A 24 4.75 -11.98 -1.22
CA ASP A 24 5.15 -11.05 -2.28
C ASP A 24 4.28 -9.80 -2.17
N VAL A 25 4.89 -8.68 -1.79
CA VAL A 25 4.22 -7.44 -1.43
C VAL A 25 4.45 -6.37 -2.48
N LEU A 26 3.38 -5.65 -2.87
CA LEU A 26 3.43 -4.45 -3.69
C LEU A 26 3.02 -3.24 -2.84
N GLU A 27 3.89 -2.24 -2.66
CA GLU A 27 3.49 -0.92 -2.16
C GLU A 27 3.20 0.01 -3.33
N ILE A 28 1.97 0.54 -3.40
CA ILE A 28 1.49 1.45 -4.45
C ILE A 28 1.59 2.89 -3.95
N ALA A 29 2.19 3.78 -4.75
CA ALA A 29 2.46 5.19 -4.40
C ALA A 29 3.32 5.31 -3.14
N CYS A 30 4.49 4.68 -3.17
CA CYS A 30 5.37 4.47 -2.02
C CYS A 30 6.06 5.73 -1.49
N GLY A 31 6.14 6.80 -2.27
CA GLY A 31 6.81 8.04 -1.90
C GLY A 31 8.27 7.83 -1.52
N THR A 32 8.59 7.82 -0.22
CA THR A 32 9.95 7.54 0.27
C THR A 32 10.30 6.06 0.34
N ALA A 33 9.32 5.16 0.18
CA ALA A 33 9.40 3.72 0.36
C ALA A 33 9.89 3.28 1.77
N ASP A 34 9.67 4.13 2.77
CA ASP A 34 10.03 3.79 4.16
C ASP A 34 9.21 2.59 4.67
N PHE A 35 7.93 2.48 4.27
CA PHE A 35 7.09 1.34 4.62
C PHE A 35 7.58 0.07 3.92
N SER A 36 7.93 0.15 2.64
CA SER A 36 8.53 -0.98 1.89
C SER A 36 9.79 -1.51 2.57
N LEU A 37 10.67 -0.64 3.07
CA LEU A 37 11.86 -1.07 3.82
C LEU A 37 11.50 -1.82 5.10
N ALA A 38 10.50 -1.35 5.85
CA ALA A 38 10.03 -2.04 7.05
C ALA A 38 9.32 -3.36 6.73
N ALA A 39 8.54 -3.41 5.65
CA ALA A 39 7.88 -4.63 5.20
C ALA A 39 8.89 -5.71 4.76
N ALA A 40 9.99 -5.28 4.13
CA ALA A 40 11.04 -6.18 3.64
C ALA A 40 11.79 -6.95 4.75
N GLU A 41 11.63 -6.55 6.02
CA GLU A 41 12.18 -7.30 7.15
C GLU A 41 11.55 -8.69 7.30
N THR A 42 10.32 -8.89 6.85
CA THR A 42 9.58 -10.15 7.04
C THR A 42 8.94 -10.67 5.76
N ALA A 43 8.74 -9.84 4.74
CA ALA A 43 8.19 -10.23 3.44
C ALA A 43 9.17 -11.13 2.67
N ARG A 44 8.64 -11.96 1.77
CA ARG A 44 9.46 -12.75 0.83
C ARG A 44 10.10 -11.85 -0.22
N SER A 45 9.32 -10.92 -0.76
CA SER A 45 9.78 -9.88 -1.67
C SER A 45 8.94 -8.61 -1.51
N VAL A 46 9.53 -7.46 -1.78
CA VAL A 46 8.82 -6.17 -1.80
C VAL A 46 9.13 -5.43 -3.08
N THR A 47 8.07 -5.12 -3.82
CA THR A 47 8.10 -4.18 -4.94
C THR A 47 7.42 -2.89 -4.50
N ALA A 48 8.05 -1.75 -4.77
CA ALA A 48 7.52 -0.42 -4.48
C ALA A 48 7.38 0.37 -5.78
N ILE A 49 6.25 1.04 -5.99
CA ILE A 49 6.04 1.88 -7.16
C ILE A 49 5.65 3.30 -6.78
N ASP A 50 6.08 4.24 -7.60
CA ASP A 50 5.64 5.64 -7.57
C ASP A 50 5.79 6.26 -8.97
N LEU A 51 5.14 7.41 -9.23
CA LEU A 51 5.27 8.14 -10.50
C LEU A 51 6.67 8.67 -10.74
N ASP A 52 7.39 9.00 -9.66
CA ASP A 52 8.77 9.45 -9.72
C ASP A 52 9.59 8.93 -8.53
N ASP A 53 10.89 9.12 -8.57
CA ASP A 53 11.82 8.69 -7.56
C ASP A 53 12.42 9.84 -6.75
N CYS A 54 11.93 11.07 -6.91
CA CYS A 54 12.54 12.26 -6.32
C CYS A 54 12.57 12.21 -4.79
N ARG A 55 11.59 11.56 -4.16
CA ARG A 55 11.49 11.40 -2.70
C ARG A 55 12.03 10.07 -2.18
N LEU A 56 12.45 9.17 -3.07
CA LEU A 56 12.89 7.82 -2.70
C LEU A 56 14.06 7.86 -1.73
N SER A 57 14.00 7.04 -0.70
CA SER A 57 15.07 6.98 0.31
C SER A 57 16.38 6.46 -0.30
N PRO A 58 17.55 6.95 0.18
CA PRO A 58 18.85 6.48 -0.31
C PRO A 58 19.04 4.96 -0.18
N ALA A 59 18.46 4.34 0.86
CA ALA A 59 18.56 2.91 1.10
C ALA A 59 17.86 2.08 0.00
N VAL A 60 16.79 2.60 -0.61
CA VAL A 60 16.12 1.95 -1.75
C VAL A 60 16.85 2.24 -3.05
N ARG A 61 17.33 3.51 -3.24
CA ARG A 61 18.09 3.89 -4.45
C ARG A 61 19.38 3.08 -4.64
N SER A 62 20.07 2.74 -3.57
CA SER A 62 21.33 1.99 -3.63
C SER A 62 21.15 0.51 -3.99
N GLY A 63 19.91 0.07 -4.17
CA GLY A 63 19.56 -1.34 -4.30
C GLY A 63 19.53 -2.05 -2.94
N GLY A 64 18.83 -3.14 -2.85
CA GLY A 64 18.70 -3.88 -1.58
C GLY A 64 17.45 -4.74 -1.54
N SER A 65 16.79 -4.77 -0.38
CA SER A 65 15.63 -5.63 -0.10
C SER A 65 14.32 -5.16 -0.77
N VAL A 66 14.29 -3.98 -1.40
CA VAL A 66 13.11 -3.41 -2.07
C VAL A 66 13.43 -3.16 -3.54
N CYS A 67 12.60 -3.71 -4.43
CA CYS A 67 12.62 -3.43 -5.86
C CYS A 67 11.75 -2.22 -6.15
N PHE A 68 12.34 -1.07 -6.51
CA PHE A 68 11.58 0.12 -6.91
C PHE A 68 11.38 0.16 -8.43
N GLN A 69 10.18 0.55 -8.87
CA GLN A 69 9.87 0.79 -10.28
C GLN A 69 9.06 2.09 -10.42
N ARG A 70 9.44 2.94 -11.38
CA ARG A 70 8.60 4.08 -11.76
C ARG A 70 7.39 3.56 -12.52
N MET A 71 6.20 3.83 -11.99
CA MET A 71 4.96 3.30 -12.57
C MET A 71 3.76 4.14 -12.13
N ASP A 72 2.77 4.27 -13.02
CA ASP A 72 1.49 4.87 -12.69
C ASP A 72 0.64 3.85 -11.89
N ALA A 73 0.14 4.29 -10.73
CA ALA A 73 -0.75 3.48 -9.90
C ALA A 73 -2.08 3.11 -10.59
N ALA A 74 -2.50 3.89 -11.60
CA ALA A 74 -3.71 3.66 -12.38
C ALA A 74 -3.49 2.73 -13.59
N ALA A 75 -2.24 2.31 -13.85
CA ALA A 75 -1.88 1.48 -15.01
C ALA A 75 -0.69 0.57 -14.67
N LEU A 76 -0.94 -0.42 -13.80
CA LEU A 76 0.10 -1.35 -13.36
C LEU A 76 0.49 -2.32 -14.49
N SER A 77 1.76 -2.33 -14.87
CA SER A 77 2.28 -3.20 -15.93
C SER A 77 2.66 -4.62 -15.44
N PHE A 78 2.28 -4.98 -14.22
CA PHE A 78 2.46 -6.34 -13.72
C PHE A 78 1.40 -7.30 -14.28
N PRO A 79 1.76 -8.58 -14.49
CA PRO A 79 0.78 -9.62 -14.83
C PRO A 79 -0.28 -9.79 -13.74
N ASP A 80 -1.43 -10.35 -14.12
CA ASP A 80 -2.48 -10.75 -13.19
C ASP A 80 -1.92 -11.76 -12.18
N GLY A 81 -2.29 -11.60 -10.90
CA GLY A 81 -1.90 -12.54 -9.86
C GLY A 81 -0.40 -12.57 -9.55
N SER A 82 0.29 -11.43 -9.65
CA SER A 82 1.72 -11.32 -9.36
C SER A 82 2.04 -11.26 -7.87
N PHE A 83 1.12 -10.73 -7.04
CA PHE A 83 1.37 -10.43 -5.63
C PHE A 83 0.39 -11.13 -4.69
N ASP A 84 0.83 -11.40 -3.46
CA ASP A 84 -0.04 -11.88 -2.39
C ASP A 84 -0.73 -10.73 -1.67
N THR A 85 -0.04 -9.58 -1.56
CA THR A 85 -0.54 -8.39 -0.86
C THR A 85 -0.18 -7.12 -1.64
N ALA A 86 -1.15 -6.23 -1.82
CA ALA A 86 -0.93 -4.86 -2.26
C ALA A 86 -1.23 -3.91 -1.08
N VAL A 87 -0.43 -2.87 -0.91
CA VAL A 87 -0.55 -1.92 0.20
C VAL A 87 -0.60 -0.49 -0.32
N LEU A 88 -1.58 0.28 0.18
CA LEU A 88 -1.65 1.73 0.09
C LEU A 88 -1.37 2.29 1.50
N TYR A 89 -0.14 2.72 1.76
CA TYR A 89 0.25 3.29 3.04
C TYR A 89 0.32 4.82 2.98
N ASN A 90 -0.66 5.50 3.61
CA ASN A 90 -0.79 6.96 3.56
C ASN A 90 -0.76 7.54 2.13
N ALA A 91 -1.44 6.89 1.20
CA ALA A 91 -1.42 7.22 -0.23
C ALA A 91 -2.77 7.71 -0.79
N LEU A 92 -3.89 7.39 -0.14
CA LEU A 92 -5.23 7.67 -0.67
C LEU A 92 -5.47 9.13 -1.02
N GLY A 93 -5.01 10.05 -0.16
CA GLY A 93 -5.22 11.49 -0.35
C GLY A 93 -4.60 12.03 -1.64
N HIS A 94 -3.60 11.35 -2.19
CA HIS A 94 -2.95 11.72 -3.45
C HIS A 94 -3.56 11.03 -4.67
N LEU A 95 -4.41 10.02 -4.47
CA LEU A 95 -4.95 9.16 -5.52
C LEU A 95 -6.44 9.36 -5.78
N THR A 96 -7.11 10.31 -5.10
CA THR A 96 -8.56 10.48 -5.12
C THR A 96 -9.15 10.55 -6.53
N ALA A 97 -8.50 11.26 -7.45
CA ALA A 97 -8.96 11.43 -8.83
C ALA A 97 -8.89 10.13 -9.67
N ILE A 98 -8.06 9.16 -9.28
CA ILE A 98 -7.78 7.93 -10.05
C ILE A 98 -8.10 6.65 -9.26
N LEU A 99 -8.72 6.77 -8.09
CA LEU A 99 -9.04 5.62 -7.22
C LEU A 99 -9.75 4.46 -7.91
N PRO A 100 -10.73 4.69 -8.84
CA PRO A 100 -11.39 3.59 -9.53
C PRO A 100 -10.43 2.73 -10.36
N ALA A 101 -9.45 3.32 -11.03
CA ALA A 101 -8.43 2.62 -11.80
C ALA A 101 -7.41 1.94 -10.89
N VAL A 102 -6.94 2.63 -9.85
CA VAL A 102 -6.01 2.08 -8.83
C VAL A 102 -6.61 0.84 -8.17
N LEU A 103 -7.89 0.89 -7.75
CA LEU A 103 -8.58 -0.24 -7.14
C LEU A 103 -8.68 -1.43 -8.10
N SER A 104 -9.06 -1.18 -9.35
CA SER A 104 -9.18 -2.24 -10.38
C SER A 104 -7.85 -2.94 -10.62
N ASP A 105 -6.79 -2.17 -10.81
CA ASP A 105 -5.46 -2.71 -11.10
C ASP A 105 -4.82 -3.37 -9.86
N ALA A 106 -4.99 -2.78 -8.67
CA ALA A 106 -4.53 -3.40 -7.43
C ALA A 106 -5.17 -4.78 -7.22
N LEU A 107 -6.48 -4.91 -7.43
CA LEU A 107 -7.16 -6.21 -7.34
C LEU A 107 -6.72 -7.18 -8.46
N ARG A 108 -6.50 -6.70 -9.67
CA ARG A 108 -6.05 -7.53 -10.80
C ARG A 108 -4.71 -8.19 -10.54
N VAL A 109 -3.75 -7.45 -10.03
CA VAL A 109 -2.39 -7.95 -9.79
C VAL A 109 -2.27 -8.85 -8.54
N LEU A 110 -3.31 -8.92 -7.70
CA LEU A 110 -3.35 -9.83 -6.57
C LEU A 110 -3.66 -11.26 -7.03
N ARG A 111 -3.07 -12.25 -6.37
CA ARG A 111 -3.42 -13.66 -6.51
C ARG A 111 -4.82 -13.92 -5.94
N PRO A 112 -5.53 -14.99 -6.38
CA PRO A 112 -6.72 -15.44 -5.68
C PRO A 112 -6.44 -15.65 -4.17
N GLY A 113 -7.28 -15.07 -3.32
CA GLY A 113 -7.07 -15.04 -1.86
C GLY A 113 -6.02 -14.03 -1.38
N GLY A 114 -5.47 -13.22 -2.27
CA GLY A 114 -4.64 -12.07 -1.90
C GLY A 114 -5.46 -10.90 -1.36
N ALA A 115 -4.79 -9.93 -0.75
CA ALA A 115 -5.46 -8.79 -0.11
C ALA A 115 -4.88 -7.44 -0.54
N LEU A 116 -5.77 -6.48 -0.79
CA LEU A 116 -5.44 -5.06 -0.82
C LEU A 116 -5.62 -4.48 0.59
N ILE A 117 -4.55 -3.93 1.14
CA ILE A 117 -4.53 -3.30 2.45
C ILE A 117 -4.39 -1.79 2.30
N VAL A 118 -5.32 -1.05 2.86
CA VAL A 118 -5.20 0.41 2.97
C VAL A 118 -4.92 0.76 4.43
N CYS A 119 -3.82 1.44 4.69
CA CYS A 119 -3.41 1.82 6.04
C CYS A 119 -3.13 3.33 6.09
N SER A 120 -4.00 4.05 6.77
CA SER A 120 -4.00 5.52 6.83
C SER A 120 -3.78 6.02 8.26
N SER A 121 -2.80 6.90 8.46
CA SER A 121 -2.50 7.53 9.75
C SER A 121 -2.62 9.05 9.73
N PHE A 122 -2.70 9.69 8.55
CA PHE A 122 -2.85 11.14 8.38
C PHE A 122 -4.31 11.54 8.11
N SER A 123 -4.68 12.75 8.50
CA SER A 123 -6.05 13.26 8.36
C SER A 123 -6.50 13.28 6.90
N LEU A 124 -5.65 13.74 5.97
CA LEU A 124 -5.96 13.77 4.54
C LEU A 124 -6.35 12.39 4.01
N ASP A 125 -5.59 11.37 4.36
CA ASP A 125 -5.85 9.99 3.95
C ASP A 125 -7.12 9.43 4.58
N LYS A 126 -7.36 9.75 5.86
CA LYS A 126 -8.58 9.32 6.55
C LYS A 126 -9.82 9.96 5.94
N THR A 127 -9.74 11.23 5.54
CA THR A 127 -10.81 11.92 4.81
C THR A 127 -11.02 11.26 3.45
N ALA A 128 -9.96 11.02 2.68
CA ALA A 128 -10.06 10.34 1.39
C ALA A 128 -10.64 8.92 1.51
N MET A 129 -10.33 8.21 2.59
CA MET A 129 -10.91 6.90 2.88
C MET A 129 -12.43 6.99 3.06
N GLU A 130 -12.91 7.93 3.88
CA GLU A 130 -14.35 8.08 4.18
C GLU A 130 -15.14 8.63 2.98
N GLU A 131 -14.61 9.66 2.32
CA GLU A 131 -15.36 10.43 1.33
C GLU A 131 -15.28 9.83 -0.09
N HIS A 132 -14.23 9.06 -0.38
CA HIS A 132 -14.00 8.55 -1.74
C HIS A 132 -13.85 7.03 -1.79
N PHE A 133 -13.05 6.42 -0.92
CA PHE A 133 -12.70 5.01 -1.07
C PHE A 133 -13.79 4.07 -0.57
N LEU A 134 -14.38 4.32 0.60
CA LEU A 134 -15.49 3.51 1.14
C LEU A 134 -16.74 3.57 0.24
N PRO A 135 -17.17 4.75 -0.27
CA PRO A 135 -18.24 4.81 -1.26
C PRO A 135 -17.96 3.99 -2.51
N LEU A 136 -16.73 4.05 -3.04
CA LEU A 136 -16.31 3.27 -4.21
C LEU A 136 -16.37 1.77 -3.97
N LEU A 137 -15.94 1.28 -2.79
CA LEU A 137 -16.06 -0.13 -2.43
C LEU A 137 -17.53 -0.57 -2.36
N SER A 138 -18.38 0.26 -1.77
CA SER A 138 -19.82 0.00 -1.65
C SER A 138 -20.49 -0.01 -3.02
N GLU A 139 -20.19 0.93 -3.89
CA GLU A 139 -20.72 0.99 -5.27
C GLU A 139 -20.35 -0.26 -6.08
N ARG A 140 -19.15 -0.78 -5.87
CA ARG A 140 -18.67 -2.00 -6.55
C ARG A 140 -19.08 -3.30 -5.86
N GLY A 141 -19.78 -3.23 -4.74
CA GLY A 141 -20.18 -4.40 -3.96
C GLY A 141 -19.01 -5.22 -3.42
N LEU A 142 -17.86 -4.58 -3.19
CA LEU A 142 -16.65 -5.23 -2.70
C LEU A 142 -16.71 -5.34 -1.17
N PRO A 143 -16.67 -6.56 -0.61
CA PRO A 143 -16.63 -6.74 0.83
C PRO A 143 -15.26 -6.29 1.37
N PHE A 144 -15.28 -5.66 2.53
CA PHE A 144 -14.07 -5.25 3.23
C PHE A 144 -14.22 -5.41 4.75
N SER A 145 -13.12 -5.62 5.43
CA SER A 145 -13.03 -5.42 6.87
C SER A 145 -12.43 -4.07 7.19
N ARG A 146 -12.83 -3.51 8.33
CA ARG A 146 -12.30 -2.23 8.83
C ARG A 146 -11.91 -2.37 10.29
N ARG A 147 -10.72 -1.86 10.64
CA ARG A 147 -10.28 -1.75 12.03
C ARG A 147 -9.50 -0.46 12.27
N GLU A 148 -9.48 -0.05 13.52
CA GLU A 148 -8.65 1.06 13.99
C GLU A 148 -7.68 0.56 15.05
N ASP A 149 -6.44 1.02 14.98
CA ASP A 149 -5.41 0.71 15.96
C ASP A 149 -4.55 1.96 16.18
N GLY A 150 -4.69 2.57 17.35
CA GLY A 150 -4.04 3.83 17.68
C GLY A 150 -4.29 4.91 16.61
N PRO A 151 -3.23 5.42 15.95
CA PRO A 151 -3.40 6.44 14.92
C PRO A 151 -3.87 5.89 13.57
N PHE A 152 -3.92 4.56 13.38
CA PHE A 152 -4.17 3.93 12.09
C PHE A 152 -5.63 3.60 11.88
N ARG A 153 -6.11 3.83 10.65
CA ARG A 153 -7.30 3.21 10.06
C ARG A 153 -6.85 2.22 9.00
N ILE A 154 -7.33 1.00 9.10
CA ILE A 154 -6.91 -0.09 8.24
C ILE A 154 -8.17 -0.69 7.59
N LEU A 155 -8.12 -0.82 6.25
CA LEU A 155 -9.10 -1.56 5.47
C LEU A 155 -8.40 -2.78 4.84
N GLU A 156 -9.10 -3.89 4.80
CA GLU A 156 -8.66 -5.13 4.16
C GLU A 156 -9.72 -5.55 3.16
N ILE A 157 -9.34 -5.62 1.88
CA ILE A 157 -10.20 -6.00 0.75
C ILE A 157 -9.59 -7.26 0.14
N PHE A 158 -10.32 -8.37 0.13
CA PHE A 158 -9.86 -9.64 -0.41
C PHE A 158 -10.29 -9.82 -1.87
N ARG A 159 -9.37 -10.37 -2.68
CA ARG A 159 -9.64 -10.76 -4.05
C ARG A 159 -10.33 -12.12 -4.13
#